data_1d45c03c69301c4877e7abc9af3c1582
#
_entry.id   1d45c03c69301c4877e7abc9af3c1582
#
_cell.length_a   1.000
_cell.length_b   1.000
_cell.length_c   1.000
_cell.angle_alpha   90.00
_cell.angle_beta   90.00
_cell.angle_gamma   90.00
#
_symmetry.space_group_name_H-M   'P 1'
#
loop_
_entity.id
_entity.type
_entity.pdbx_description
1 polymer ?
#
loop_
_entity_poly.entity_id
_entity_poly.type
_entity_poly.pdbx_seq_one_letter_code
_entity_poly.pdbx_strand_id
1 'polypeptide(L)'
;MRMKENRDRSVRIIPEMIYRAEEQIIYRRDTHIDILIDKLKEPRVKRVIEPILANSDELDESVMSDEDILYVKDMGLVVKERGKPIRISNAIYREIIPRELTASTQQRLLQQPQWYQNPDNSINMEKLLLDFQQFFRQNADSWIQKFDYAEAGPQLLLQAYLQRIVNGGGYIDREYGLGRKRTDLLIRKPLTDGYGGPVQRIVLELKIKRGSLETVIDEGLRQTFDYMDTVGSVDEGHLIIFDRTKEMSWDERIWHKPCQYHGKTVMVWGM
;
A
#
# COMPACT_ATOMS: atom_id res chain seq x y z
N MET A 1 11.70 -8.89 20.84
CA MET A 1 12.14 -10.30 20.99
C MET A 1 13.07 -10.62 19.83
N ARG A 2 14.32 -11.06 20.06
CA ARG A 2 15.22 -11.43 18.95
C ARG A 2 14.80 -12.77 18.37
N MET A 3 14.77 -12.86 17.03
CA MET A 3 14.56 -14.14 16.34
C MET A 3 15.64 -15.14 16.75
N LYS A 4 15.36 -16.44 16.67
CA LYS A 4 16.31 -17.49 17.08
C LYS A 4 17.67 -17.35 16.40
N GLU A 5 17.68 -17.00 15.12
CA GLU A 5 18.87 -16.76 14.30
C GLU A 5 19.67 -15.50 14.68
N ASN A 6 19.04 -14.57 15.40
CA ASN A 6 19.64 -13.29 15.80
C ASN A 6 19.81 -13.17 17.32
N ARG A 7 20.02 -14.27 18.02
CA ARG A 7 20.22 -14.29 19.50
C ARG A 7 21.55 -13.74 19.92
N ASP A 8 22.54 -13.71 19.04
CA ASP A 8 23.84 -13.13 19.33
C ASP A 8 23.68 -11.62 19.58
N ARG A 9 24.00 -11.19 20.81
CA ARG A 9 23.85 -9.81 21.24
C ARG A 9 24.97 -8.89 20.72
N SER A 10 26.03 -9.45 20.18
CA SER A 10 27.13 -8.70 19.58
C SER A 10 26.75 -8.21 18.17
N VAL A 11 25.81 -8.86 17.50
CA VAL A 11 25.35 -8.48 16.18
C VAL A 11 24.45 -7.23 16.28
N ARG A 12 24.80 -6.17 15.55
CA ARG A 12 24.00 -4.94 15.45
C ARG A 12 22.66 -5.25 14.78
N ILE A 13 21.56 -4.73 15.33
CA ILE A 13 20.25 -4.81 14.71
C ILE A 13 20.22 -3.84 13.53
N ILE A 14 19.88 -4.34 12.35
CA ILE A 14 19.69 -3.55 11.13
C ILE A 14 18.20 -3.58 10.73
N PRO A 15 17.73 -2.61 9.91
CA PRO A 15 16.32 -2.50 9.52
C PRO A 15 15.73 -3.80 8.96
N GLU A 16 16.48 -4.52 8.12
CA GLU A 16 16.04 -5.77 7.50
C GLU A 16 15.69 -6.86 8.53
N MET A 17 16.37 -6.88 9.67
CA MET A 17 16.03 -7.80 10.78
C MET A 17 14.69 -7.44 11.43
N ILE A 18 14.34 -6.15 11.46
CA ILE A 18 13.06 -5.67 12.00
C ILE A 18 11.94 -6.10 11.06
N TYR A 19 12.09 -5.90 9.76
CA TYR A 19 11.09 -6.30 8.75
C TYR A 19 10.83 -7.82 8.76
N ARG A 20 11.89 -8.62 8.82
CA ARG A 20 11.72 -10.08 8.94
C ARG A 20 11.02 -10.48 10.22
N ALA A 21 11.28 -9.78 11.32
CA ALA A 21 10.60 -10.06 12.59
C ALA A 21 9.11 -9.67 12.51
N GLU A 22 8.80 -8.56 11.87
CA GLU A 22 7.41 -8.13 11.62
C GLU A 22 6.65 -9.16 10.78
N GLU A 23 7.20 -9.59 9.64
CA GLU A 23 6.62 -10.63 8.80
C GLU A 23 6.39 -11.95 9.56
N GLN A 24 7.31 -12.33 10.43
CA GLN A 24 7.13 -13.53 11.26
C GLN A 24 6.00 -13.38 12.28
N ILE A 25 5.83 -12.19 12.87
CA ILE A 25 4.72 -11.93 13.80
C ILE A 25 3.39 -12.02 13.04
N ILE A 26 3.32 -11.43 11.85
CA ILE A 26 2.14 -11.47 10.99
C ILE A 26 1.82 -12.92 10.57
N TYR A 27 2.84 -13.67 10.14
CA TYR A 27 2.66 -15.05 9.68
C TYR A 27 2.20 -15.99 10.80
N ARG A 28 2.69 -15.82 12.04
CA ARG A 28 2.34 -16.67 13.19
C ARG A 28 0.88 -16.55 13.60
N ARG A 29 0.21 -15.47 13.26
CA ARG A 29 -1.18 -15.21 13.65
C ARG A 29 -1.40 -15.50 15.13
N ASP A 30 -0.60 -14.88 16.01
CA ASP A 30 -0.81 -15.00 17.45
C ASP A 30 -2.28 -14.65 17.81
N THR A 31 -2.83 -15.22 18.88
CA THR A 31 -4.24 -15.09 19.29
C THR A 31 -4.80 -13.65 19.21
N HIS A 32 -3.96 -12.67 19.50
CA HIS A 32 -4.33 -11.26 19.40
C HIS A 32 -4.64 -10.83 17.96
N ILE A 33 -3.90 -11.32 16.98
CA ILE A 33 -4.10 -11.04 15.55
C ILE A 33 -5.38 -11.72 15.06
N ASP A 34 -5.65 -12.93 15.48
CA ASP A 34 -6.89 -13.64 15.12
C ASP A 34 -8.14 -12.92 15.66
N ILE A 35 -8.09 -12.42 16.90
CA ILE A 35 -9.17 -11.59 17.46
C ILE A 35 -9.37 -10.31 16.64
N LEU A 36 -8.29 -9.65 16.24
CA LEU A 36 -8.33 -8.48 15.38
C LEU A 36 -9.02 -8.78 14.04
N ILE A 37 -8.62 -9.90 13.39
CA ILE A 37 -9.19 -10.33 12.11
C ILE A 37 -10.69 -10.55 12.20
N ASP A 38 -11.16 -11.16 13.29
CA ASP A 38 -12.59 -11.34 13.51
C ASP A 38 -13.32 -9.99 13.67
N LYS A 39 -12.70 -9.04 14.35
CA LYS A 39 -13.23 -7.70 14.50
C LYS A 39 -13.33 -6.91 13.19
N LEU A 40 -12.40 -7.11 12.26
CA LEU A 40 -12.45 -6.50 10.94
C LEU A 40 -13.67 -6.95 10.09
N LYS A 41 -14.33 -8.02 10.47
CA LYS A 41 -15.57 -8.49 9.80
C LYS A 41 -16.79 -7.68 10.24
N GLU A 42 -16.74 -6.97 11.36
CA GLU A 42 -17.84 -6.16 11.88
C GLU A 42 -18.09 -4.94 10.99
N PRO A 43 -19.35 -4.69 10.54
CA PRO A 43 -19.65 -3.55 9.66
C PRO A 43 -19.23 -2.20 10.25
N ARG A 44 -19.41 -2.00 11.56
CA ARG A 44 -19.01 -0.78 12.25
C ARG A 44 -17.49 -0.53 12.24
N VAL A 45 -16.69 -1.59 12.25
CA VAL A 45 -15.23 -1.52 12.13
C VAL A 45 -14.84 -1.17 10.71
N LYS A 46 -15.45 -1.82 9.71
CA LYS A 46 -15.20 -1.54 8.29
C LYS A 46 -15.50 -0.09 7.93
N ARG A 47 -16.63 0.47 8.39
CA ARG A 47 -17.00 1.88 8.13
C ARG A 47 -15.96 2.89 8.61
N VAL A 48 -15.13 2.53 9.59
CA VAL A 48 -14.02 3.39 10.05
C VAL A 48 -12.71 3.07 9.34
N ILE A 49 -12.40 1.80 9.20
CA ILE A 49 -11.10 1.35 8.68
C ILE A 49 -10.97 1.57 7.17
N GLU A 50 -12.01 1.28 6.38
CA GLU A 50 -11.95 1.41 4.93
C GLU A 50 -11.71 2.86 4.46
N PRO A 51 -12.39 3.90 4.99
CA PRO A 51 -12.06 5.28 4.67
C PRO A 51 -10.62 5.68 5.01
N ILE A 52 -10.10 5.22 6.17
CA ILE A 52 -8.71 5.50 6.56
C ILE A 52 -7.72 4.89 5.56
N LEU A 53 -7.99 3.68 5.06
CA LEU A 53 -7.14 3.01 4.06
C LEU A 53 -7.25 3.63 2.67
N ALA A 54 -8.37 4.27 2.36
CA ALA A 54 -8.62 4.88 1.06
C ALA A 54 -7.93 6.23 0.88
N ASN A 55 -7.75 6.98 1.96
CA ASN A 55 -7.29 8.36 1.84
C ASN A 55 -6.68 8.89 3.14
N SER A 56 -5.38 8.69 3.28
CA SER A 56 -4.67 9.12 4.49
C SER A 56 -4.47 10.64 4.58
N ASP A 57 -4.44 11.37 3.47
CA ASP A 57 -4.12 12.80 3.44
C ASP A 57 -5.36 13.72 3.41
N GLU A 58 -6.49 13.24 2.86
CA GLU A 58 -7.73 14.02 2.69
C GLU A 58 -8.93 13.32 3.34
N LEU A 59 -8.72 12.60 4.42
CA LEU A 59 -9.77 11.84 5.09
C LEU A 59 -10.88 12.77 5.56
N ASP A 60 -12.04 12.66 4.94
CA ASP A 60 -13.26 13.28 5.42
C ASP A 60 -13.84 12.46 6.59
N GLU A 61 -13.49 12.85 7.81
CA GLU A 61 -13.98 12.17 9.01
C GLU A 61 -15.50 12.27 9.17
N SER A 62 -16.19 13.17 8.45
CA SER A 62 -17.64 13.33 8.53
C SER A 62 -18.42 12.13 7.98
N VAL A 63 -17.77 11.28 7.18
CA VAL A 63 -18.38 10.04 6.67
C VAL A 63 -18.42 8.93 7.73
N MET A 64 -17.75 9.12 8.87
CA MET A 64 -17.67 8.14 9.96
C MET A 64 -18.50 8.60 11.17
N SER A 65 -19.18 7.67 11.82
CA SER A 65 -19.90 7.93 13.06
C SER A 65 -18.92 8.08 14.23
N ASP A 66 -19.12 9.09 15.09
CA ASP A 66 -18.32 9.28 16.31
C ASP A 66 -18.35 8.03 17.22
N GLU A 67 -19.50 7.35 17.28
CA GLU A 67 -19.66 6.12 18.07
C GLU A 67 -18.81 4.98 17.51
N ASP A 68 -18.77 4.80 16.18
CA ASP A 68 -17.94 3.80 15.53
C ASP A 68 -16.44 4.12 15.68
N ILE A 69 -16.07 5.41 15.56
CA ILE A 69 -14.70 5.87 15.81
C ILE A 69 -14.27 5.54 17.24
N LEU A 70 -15.10 5.86 18.23
CA LEU A 70 -14.81 5.58 19.64
C LEU A 70 -14.63 4.09 19.88
N TYR A 71 -15.53 3.27 19.34
CA TYR A 71 -15.45 1.81 19.45
C TYR A 71 -14.14 1.26 18.86
N VAL A 72 -13.76 1.67 17.66
CA VAL A 72 -12.54 1.20 16.99
C VAL A 72 -11.27 1.70 17.70
N LYS A 73 -11.35 2.90 18.30
CA LYS A 73 -10.28 3.46 19.12
C LYS A 73 -10.12 2.67 20.44
N ASP A 74 -11.20 2.33 21.12
CA ASP A 74 -11.16 1.56 22.36
C ASP A 74 -10.60 0.13 22.14
N MET A 75 -10.80 -0.41 20.95
CA MET A 75 -10.15 -1.66 20.51
C MET A 75 -8.66 -1.50 20.22
N GLY A 76 -8.13 -0.27 20.21
CA GLY A 76 -6.72 0.00 19.89
C GLY A 76 -6.37 -0.11 18.40
N LEU A 77 -7.34 -0.20 17.49
CA LEU A 77 -7.10 -0.31 16.05
C LEU A 77 -6.68 1.01 15.44
N VAL A 78 -7.21 2.11 15.95
CA VAL A 78 -6.90 3.45 15.46
C VAL A 78 -6.46 4.35 16.60
N VAL A 79 -5.76 5.42 16.25
CA VAL A 79 -5.40 6.52 17.16
C VAL A 79 -5.86 7.84 16.54
N LYS A 80 -6.37 8.72 17.40
CA LYS A 80 -6.73 10.09 17.05
C LYS A 80 -6.03 11.02 18.02
N GLU A 81 -5.05 11.76 17.53
CA GLU A 81 -4.35 12.80 18.27
C GLU A 81 -5.03 14.16 18.01
N ARG A 82 -4.96 15.06 18.98
CA ARG A 82 -5.58 16.40 18.83
C ARG A 82 -4.96 17.15 17.65
N GLY A 83 -5.81 17.58 16.71
CA GLY A 83 -5.39 18.33 15.51
C GLY A 83 -4.71 17.48 14.43
N LYS A 84 -4.76 16.16 14.55
CA LYS A 84 -4.30 15.24 13.51
C LYS A 84 -5.45 14.36 13.01
N PRO A 85 -5.41 13.91 11.74
CA PRO A 85 -6.39 12.95 11.25
C PRO A 85 -6.28 11.62 12.01
N ILE A 86 -7.38 10.88 12.04
CA ILE A 86 -7.44 9.52 12.56
C ILE A 86 -6.55 8.62 11.68
N ARG A 87 -5.84 7.68 12.31
CA ARG A 87 -4.94 6.75 11.59
C ARG A 87 -4.88 5.39 12.27
N ILE A 88 -4.46 4.38 11.53
CA ILE A 88 -4.18 3.04 12.08
C ILE A 88 -3.10 3.16 13.18
N SER A 89 -3.28 2.44 14.28
CA SER A 89 -2.53 2.65 15.52
C SER A 89 -1.05 2.27 15.44
N ASN A 90 -0.68 1.28 14.66
CA ASN A 90 0.71 0.82 14.58
C ASN A 90 1.05 0.18 13.21
N ALA A 91 2.35 -0.04 12.96
CA ALA A 91 2.86 -0.57 11.70
C ALA A 91 2.34 -1.98 11.39
N ILE A 92 2.27 -2.86 12.40
CA ILE A 92 1.77 -4.24 12.22
C ILE A 92 0.31 -4.24 11.76
N TYR A 93 -0.54 -3.41 12.35
CA TYR A 93 -1.95 -3.31 11.94
C TYR A 93 -2.09 -2.69 10.54
N ARG A 94 -1.26 -1.71 10.18
CA ARG A 94 -1.23 -1.15 8.83
C ARG A 94 -0.92 -2.21 7.77
N GLU A 95 -0.17 -3.23 8.13
CA GLU A 95 0.16 -4.34 7.23
C GLU A 95 -0.91 -5.44 7.23
N ILE A 96 -1.40 -5.83 8.41
CA ILE A 96 -2.37 -6.93 8.55
C ILE A 96 -3.73 -6.55 7.98
N ILE A 97 -4.22 -5.36 8.30
CA ILE A 97 -5.61 -4.96 7.97
C ILE A 97 -5.86 -5.02 6.46
N PRO A 98 -5.05 -4.40 5.58
CA PRO A 98 -5.25 -4.53 4.13
C PRO A 98 -5.13 -5.97 3.63
N ARG A 99 -4.21 -6.77 4.19
CA ARG A 99 -4.07 -8.19 3.81
C ARG A 99 -5.34 -8.98 4.12
N GLU A 100 -5.94 -8.78 5.27
CA GLU A 100 -7.15 -9.52 5.67
C GLU A 100 -8.39 -9.04 4.92
N LEU A 101 -8.56 -7.73 4.73
CA LEU A 101 -9.66 -7.18 3.93
C LEU A 101 -9.60 -7.66 2.47
N THR A 102 -8.42 -7.97 1.97
CA THR A 102 -8.20 -8.43 0.60
C THR A 102 -7.91 -9.93 0.49
N ALA A 103 -7.97 -10.70 1.57
CA ALA A 103 -7.60 -12.12 1.58
C ALA A 103 -8.36 -12.95 0.55
N SER A 104 -9.68 -12.72 0.39
CA SER A 104 -10.48 -13.40 -0.62
C SER A 104 -10.09 -13.03 -2.06
N THR A 105 -9.56 -11.83 -2.27
CA THR A 105 -9.01 -11.36 -3.53
C THR A 105 -7.71 -12.07 -3.84
N GLN A 106 -6.80 -12.10 -2.89
CA GLN A 106 -5.49 -12.72 -3.04
C GLN A 106 -5.59 -14.21 -3.39
N GLN A 107 -6.54 -14.93 -2.80
CA GLN A 107 -6.78 -16.35 -3.12
C GLN A 107 -7.22 -16.60 -4.57
N ARG A 108 -7.86 -15.62 -5.20
CA ARG A 108 -8.32 -15.70 -6.61
C ARG A 108 -7.27 -15.23 -7.61
N LEU A 109 -6.30 -14.45 -7.16
CA LEU A 109 -5.16 -14.08 -7.98
C LEU A 109 -4.30 -15.33 -8.17
N LEU A 110 -4.35 -15.90 -9.38
CA LEU A 110 -3.57 -17.09 -9.73
C LEU A 110 -2.11 -16.91 -9.29
N GLN A 111 -1.57 -17.91 -8.61
CA GLN A 111 -0.15 -17.99 -8.29
C GLN A 111 0.61 -18.28 -9.59
N GLN A 112 0.83 -17.25 -10.38
CA GLN A 112 1.71 -17.35 -11.54
C GLN A 112 3.17 -17.26 -11.06
N PRO A 113 4.14 -17.87 -11.81
CA PRO A 113 5.55 -17.66 -11.55
C PRO A 113 5.88 -16.16 -11.46
N GLN A 114 6.98 -15.80 -10.83
CA GLN A 114 7.41 -14.40 -10.62
C GLN A 114 7.83 -13.73 -11.93
N TRP A 115 6.92 -13.66 -12.90
CA TRP A 115 7.12 -13.13 -14.26
C TRP A 115 7.46 -11.63 -14.28
N TYR A 116 7.20 -10.92 -13.18
CA TYR A 116 7.56 -9.53 -12.96
C TYR A 116 8.98 -9.35 -12.41
N GLN A 117 9.71 -10.44 -12.18
CA GLN A 117 11.06 -10.41 -11.65
C GLN A 117 12.10 -10.47 -12.78
N ASN A 118 13.08 -9.59 -12.70
CA ASN A 118 14.22 -9.59 -13.61
C ASN A 118 15.27 -10.65 -13.19
N PRO A 119 16.22 -11.02 -14.08
CA PRO A 119 17.27 -11.99 -13.77
C PRO A 119 18.17 -11.60 -12.57
N ASP A 120 18.30 -10.32 -12.29
CA ASP A 120 19.05 -9.77 -11.15
C ASP A 120 18.25 -9.73 -9.83
N ASN A 121 17.11 -10.40 -9.80
CA ASN A 121 16.16 -10.44 -8.68
C ASN A 121 15.40 -9.11 -8.43
N SER A 122 15.60 -8.08 -9.24
CA SER A 122 14.82 -6.85 -9.15
C SER A 122 13.40 -7.03 -9.66
N ILE A 123 12.49 -6.16 -9.22
CA ILE A 123 11.11 -6.10 -9.69
C ILE A 123 11.08 -5.24 -10.95
N ASN A 124 10.47 -5.75 -12.01
CA ASN A 124 10.06 -4.96 -13.16
C ASN A 124 8.68 -4.36 -12.89
N MET A 125 8.68 -3.16 -12.32
CA MET A 125 7.45 -2.52 -11.86
C MET A 125 6.54 -2.10 -13.02
N GLU A 126 7.11 -1.71 -14.14
CA GLU A 126 6.35 -1.39 -15.36
C GLU A 126 5.54 -2.60 -15.83
N LYS A 127 6.18 -3.76 -15.95
CA LYS A 127 5.51 -5.01 -16.34
C LYS A 127 4.42 -5.41 -15.34
N LEU A 128 4.68 -5.23 -14.05
CA LEU A 128 3.72 -5.53 -12.99
C LEU A 128 2.49 -4.62 -13.06
N LEU A 129 2.68 -3.32 -13.28
CA LEU A 129 1.59 -2.36 -13.36
C LEU A 129 0.80 -2.46 -14.66
N LEU A 130 1.43 -2.82 -15.78
CA LEU A 130 0.72 -3.14 -17.03
C LEU A 130 -0.25 -4.33 -16.84
N ASP A 131 0.22 -5.39 -16.17
CA ASP A 131 -0.65 -6.53 -15.87
C ASP A 131 -1.76 -6.15 -14.88
N PHE A 132 -1.44 -5.31 -13.89
CA PHE A 132 -2.45 -4.79 -12.97
C PHE A 132 -3.52 -3.96 -13.70
N GLN A 133 -3.17 -3.11 -14.66
CA GLN A 133 -4.14 -2.37 -15.47
C GLN A 133 -5.12 -3.31 -16.18
N GLN A 134 -4.62 -4.39 -16.79
CA GLN A 134 -5.50 -5.38 -17.45
C GLN A 134 -6.38 -6.12 -16.44
N PHE A 135 -5.82 -6.51 -15.32
CA PHE A 135 -6.57 -7.14 -14.23
C PHE A 135 -7.65 -6.19 -13.67
N PHE A 136 -7.32 -4.91 -13.46
CA PHE A 136 -8.25 -3.91 -12.97
C PHE A 136 -9.40 -3.69 -13.95
N ARG A 137 -9.10 -3.53 -15.25
CA ARG A 137 -10.11 -3.43 -16.31
C ARG A 137 -11.11 -4.59 -16.30
N GLN A 138 -10.64 -5.80 -16.09
CA GLN A 138 -11.48 -7.00 -16.12
C GLN A 138 -12.32 -7.22 -14.87
N ASN A 139 -11.89 -6.67 -13.75
CA ASN A 139 -12.43 -7.06 -12.44
C ASN A 139 -12.95 -5.89 -11.60
N ALA A 140 -12.69 -4.62 -11.98
CA ALA A 140 -12.95 -3.45 -11.13
C ALA A 140 -14.40 -3.39 -10.62
N ASP A 141 -15.40 -3.58 -11.49
CA ASP A 141 -16.81 -3.44 -11.12
C ASP A 141 -17.23 -4.47 -10.05
N SER A 142 -16.75 -5.72 -10.18
CA SER A 142 -17.06 -6.79 -9.23
C SER A 142 -16.35 -6.67 -7.90
N TRP A 143 -15.22 -5.93 -7.86
CA TRP A 143 -14.39 -5.81 -6.68
C TRP A 143 -14.69 -4.54 -5.89
N ILE A 144 -14.91 -3.41 -6.57
CA ILE A 144 -15.26 -2.13 -5.94
C ILE A 144 -16.56 -2.26 -5.15
N GLN A 145 -17.54 -3.04 -5.65
CA GLN A 145 -18.81 -3.29 -4.99
C GLN A 145 -18.71 -4.10 -3.67
N LYS A 146 -17.57 -4.71 -3.39
CA LYS A 146 -17.37 -5.51 -2.15
C LYS A 146 -16.98 -4.68 -0.93
N PHE A 147 -16.56 -3.45 -1.13
CA PHE A 147 -16.17 -2.57 -0.05
C PHE A 147 -17.33 -1.64 0.29
N ASP A 148 -17.61 -1.49 1.59
CA ASP A 148 -18.64 -0.58 2.09
C ASP A 148 -18.28 0.88 1.73
N TYR A 149 -16.97 1.19 1.71
CA TYR A 149 -16.45 2.46 1.25
C TYR A 149 -15.82 2.29 -0.15
N ALA A 150 -16.61 2.64 -1.17
CA ALA A 150 -16.24 2.39 -2.57
C ALA A 150 -14.94 3.09 -3.01
N GLU A 151 -14.48 4.15 -2.33
CA GLU A 151 -13.22 4.82 -2.63
C GLU A 151 -11.99 4.01 -2.21
N ALA A 152 -12.11 3.15 -1.20
CA ALA A 152 -11.05 2.25 -0.78
C ALA A 152 -10.79 1.11 -1.78
N GLY A 153 -11.80 0.73 -2.55
CA GLY A 153 -11.77 -0.44 -3.42
C GLY A 153 -10.56 -0.52 -4.35
N PRO A 154 -10.29 0.50 -5.18
CA PRO A 154 -9.18 0.48 -6.12
C PRO A 154 -7.82 0.36 -5.43
N GLN A 155 -7.60 1.11 -4.36
CA GLN A 155 -6.34 1.08 -3.60
C GLN A 155 -6.12 -0.25 -2.90
N LEU A 156 -7.16 -0.81 -2.26
CA LEU A 156 -7.09 -2.12 -1.62
C LEU A 156 -6.87 -3.23 -2.65
N LEU A 157 -7.45 -3.11 -3.84
CA LEU A 157 -7.24 -4.07 -4.92
C LEU A 157 -5.79 -4.06 -5.41
N LEU A 158 -5.21 -2.86 -5.60
CA LEU A 158 -3.79 -2.73 -5.93
C LEU A 158 -2.92 -3.32 -4.82
N GLN A 159 -3.19 -3.01 -3.56
CA GLN A 159 -2.43 -3.56 -2.43
C GLN A 159 -2.50 -5.08 -2.35
N ALA A 160 -3.68 -5.67 -2.62
CA ALA A 160 -3.82 -7.12 -2.73
C ALA A 160 -2.98 -7.70 -3.86
N TYR A 161 -2.96 -7.01 -4.99
CA TYR A 161 -2.18 -7.41 -6.14
C TYR A 161 -0.68 -7.36 -5.87
N LEU A 162 -0.21 -6.29 -5.24
CA LEU A 162 1.19 -6.10 -4.84
C LEU A 162 1.66 -7.07 -3.75
N GLN A 163 0.75 -7.77 -3.04
CA GLN A 163 1.12 -8.80 -2.06
C GLN A 163 2.00 -9.89 -2.67
N ARG A 164 1.97 -10.08 -3.99
CA ARG A 164 2.88 -10.98 -4.72
C ARG A 164 4.34 -10.63 -4.51
N ILE A 165 4.66 -9.34 -4.40
CA ILE A 165 6.02 -8.85 -4.14
C ILE A 165 6.49 -9.34 -2.77
N VAL A 166 5.62 -9.25 -1.76
CA VAL A 166 5.94 -9.73 -0.40
C VAL A 166 6.15 -11.23 -0.42
N ASN A 167 5.29 -11.99 -1.10
CA ASN A 167 5.44 -13.44 -1.26
C ASN A 167 6.72 -13.81 -2.00
N GLY A 168 7.25 -12.92 -2.85
CA GLY A 168 8.53 -13.04 -3.54
C GLY A 168 9.74 -12.53 -2.73
N GLY A 169 9.58 -12.26 -1.42
CA GLY A 169 10.66 -11.79 -0.54
C GLY A 169 10.93 -10.28 -0.61
N GLY A 170 10.00 -9.50 -1.14
CA GLY A 170 9.99 -8.04 -1.03
C GLY A 170 9.24 -7.58 0.22
N TYR A 171 9.28 -6.28 0.48
CA TYR A 171 8.57 -5.62 1.56
C TYR A 171 7.78 -4.42 1.01
N ILE A 172 6.61 -4.18 1.56
CA ILE A 172 5.78 -3.03 1.23
C ILE A 172 5.51 -2.27 2.53
N ASP A 173 6.05 -1.06 2.63
CA ASP A 173 5.70 -0.16 3.72
C ASP A 173 4.54 0.71 3.27
N ARG A 174 3.44 0.66 4.00
CA ARG A 174 2.26 1.48 3.77
C ARG A 174 2.35 2.76 4.56
N GLU A 175 1.97 3.88 3.95
CA GLU A 175 2.09 5.22 4.55
C GLU A 175 3.49 5.47 5.12
N TYR A 176 4.52 5.13 4.34
CA TYR A 176 5.90 5.36 4.75
C TYR A 176 6.18 6.86 4.85
N GLY A 177 6.51 7.32 6.04
CA GLY A 177 6.74 8.73 6.31
C GLY A 177 8.08 9.03 6.92
N LEU A 178 8.77 10.03 6.35
CA LEU A 178 9.93 10.69 6.95
C LEU A 178 9.53 12.12 7.30
N GLY A 179 9.31 12.38 8.60
CA GLY A 179 8.90 13.70 9.08
C GLY A 179 7.43 14.02 8.78
N ARG A 180 7.17 15.12 8.04
CA ARG A 180 5.81 15.59 7.71
C ARG A 180 5.27 15.07 6.38
N LYS A 181 6.10 14.38 5.59
CA LYS A 181 5.74 13.87 4.26
C LYS A 181 5.59 12.36 4.33
N ARG A 182 4.62 11.81 3.61
CA ARG A 182 4.34 10.39 3.53
C ARG A 182 4.12 9.99 2.08
N THR A 183 4.59 8.82 1.67
CA THR A 183 4.15 8.15 0.45
C THR A 183 3.17 7.04 0.80
N ASP A 184 2.25 6.77 -0.10
CA ASP A 184 1.27 5.72 0.13
C ASP A 184 1.93 4.34 0.26
N LEU A 185 2.87 4.03 -0.64
CA LEU A 185 3.58 2.76 -0.62
C LEU A 185 5.07 2.96 -0.94
N LEU A 186 5.93 2.38 -0.12
CA LEU A 186 7.35 2.18 -0.42
C LEU A 186 7.63 0.68 -0.55
N ILE A 187 8.00 0.25 -1.75
CA ILE A 187 8.40 -1.12 -2.02
C ILE A 187 9.91 -1.23 -1.85
N ARG A 188 10.34 -2.28 -1.16
CA ARG A 188 11.76 -2.63 -0.97
C ARG A 188 11.98 -4.09 -1.33
N LYS A 189 12.86 -4.35 -2.26
CA LYS A 189 13.22 -5.71 -2.68
C LYS A 189 14.72 -5.94 -2.47
N PRO A 190 15.12 -6.79 -1.50
CA PRO A 190 16.51 -7.26 -1.43
C PRO A 190 16.88 -7.98 -2.73
N LEU A 191 18.00 -7.61 -3.34
CA LEU A 191 18.47 -8.20 -4.60
C LEU A 191 19.32 -9.44 -4.36
N THR A 192 19.85 -9.59 -3.16
CA THR A 192 20.66 -10.74 -2.75
C THR A 192 20.16 -11.35 -1.46
N ASP A 193 20.47 -12.62 -1.21
CA ASP A 193 20.20 -13.29 0.06
C ASP A 193 21.06 -12.69 1.18
N GLY A 194 20.53 -12.76 2.38
CA GLY A 194 21.22 -12.30 3.59
C GLY A 194 20.89 -10.87 3.98
N TYR A 195 21.74 -10.30 4.84
CA TYR A 195 21.59 -8.93 5.36
C TYR A 195 22.67 -8.01 4.77
N GLY A 196 22.30 -6.75 4.51
CA GLY A 196 23.26 -5.72 4.09
C GLY A 196 23.61 -5.73 2.60
N GLY A 197 22.89 -6.49 1.77
CA GLY A 197 23.00 -6.44 0.31
C GLY A 197 22.28 -5.24 -0.31
N PRO A 198 22.39 -5.07 -1.64
CA PRO A 198 21.67 -4.03 -2.36
C PRO A 198 20.15 -4.26 -2.27
N VAL A 199 19.41 -3.16 -2.16
CA VAL A 199 17.94 -3.16 -2.04
C VAL A 199 17.35 -2.23 -3.07
N GLN A 200 16.54 -2.74 -3.98
CA GLN A 200 15.71 -1.90 -4.86
C GLN A 200 14.64 -1.20 -4.03
N ARG A 201 14.44 0.09 -4.30
CA ARG A 201 13.41 0.92 -3.66
C ARG A 201 12.54 1.58 -4.71
N ILE A 202 11.23 1.40 -4.59
CA ILE A 202 10.24 1.92 -5.53
C ILE A 202 9.19 2.67 -4.72
N VAL A 203 8.91 3.91 -5.12
CA VAL A 203 7.86 4.75 -4.53
C VAL A 203 6.61 4.64 -5.38
N LEU A 204 5.46 4.38 -4.75
CA LEU A 204 4.15 4.48 -5.39
C LEU A 204 3.31 5.50 -4.65
N GLU A 205 2.82 6.49 -5.38
CA GLU A 205 1.82 7.46 -4.93
C GLU A 205 0.49 7.11 -5.58
N LEU A 206 -0.59 7.07 -4.79
CA LEU A 206 -1.92 6.67 -5.22
C LEU A 206 -2.86 7.87 -5.14
N LYS A 207 -3.59 8.14 -6.21
CA LYS A 207 -4.58 9.21 -6.25
C LYS A 207 -5.92 8.70 -6.79
N ILE A 208 -6.99 9.16 -6.16
CA ILE A 208 -8.32 9.07 -6.76
C ILE A 208 -8.59 10.42 -7.43
N LYS A 209 -8.88 10.37 -8.73
CA LYS A 209 -9.14 11.59 -9.48
C LYS A 209 -10.36 12.32 -8.93
N ARG A 210 -10.14 13.55 -8.48
CA ARG A 210 -11.16 14.53 -8.14
C ARG A 210 -10.86 15.82 -8.89
N GLY A 211 -11.81 16.31 -9.65
CA GLY A 211 -11.61 17.49 -10.49
C GLY A 211 -10.81 17.21 -11.77
N SER A 212 -9.91 18.13 -12.17
CA SER A 212 -9.15 17.99 -13.41
C SER A 212 -8.02 16.97 -13.28
N LEU A 213 -7.81 16.18 -14.34
CA LEU A 213 -6.71 15.20 -14.37
C LEU A 213 -5.34 15.89 -14.28
N GLU A 214 -5.21 17.06 -14.88
CA GLU A 214 -3.97 17.85 -14.89
C GLU A 214 -3.56 18.24 -13.47
N THR A 215 -4.49 18.79 -12.68
CA THR A 215 -4.24 19.15 -11.27
C THR A 215 -3.81 17.94 -10.43
N VAL A 216 -4.47 16.80 -10.63
CA VAL A 216 -4.14 15.56 -9.90
C VAL A 216 -2.75 15.05 -10.28
N ILE A 217 -2.38 15.15 -11.57
CA ILE A 217 -1.04 14.78 -12.05
C ILE A 217 0.01 15.70 -11.42
N ASP A 218 -0.17 17.02 -11.47
CA ASP A 218 0.81 17.98 -10.96
C ASP A 218 1.06 17.81 -9.46
N GLU A 219 -0.01 17.62 -8.69
CA GLU A 219 0.09 17.38 -7.26
C GLU A 219 0.75 16.03 -6.95
N GLY A 220 0.34 14.97 -7.65
CA GLY A 220 0.90 13.64 -7.49
C GLY A 220 2.39 13.59 -7.86
N LEU A 221 2.80 14.22 -8.96
CA LEU A 221 4.21 14.33 -9.36
C LEU A 221 5.05 15.03 -8.29
N ARG A 222 4.56 16.14 -7.74
CA ARG A 222 5.23 16.86 -6.66
C ARG A 222 5.42 15.96 -5.43
N GLN A 223 4.37 15.24 -5.02
CA GLN A 223 4.43 14.35 -3.86
C GLN A 223 5.40 13.19 -4.12
N THR A 224 5.27 12.51 -5.25
CA THR A 224 6.17 11.40 -5.63
C THR A 224 7.63 11.85 -5.63
N PHE A 225 7.92 13.03 -6.23
CA PHE A 225 9.28 13.60 -6.26
C PHE A 225 9.81 13.88 -4.87
N ASP A 226 9.00 14.54 -4.02
CA ASP A 226 9.38 14.87 -2.65
C ASP A 226 9.80 13.62 -1.84
N TYR A 227 9.13 12.49 -2.09
CA TYR A 227 9.47 11.22 -1.47
C TYR A 227 10.72 10.59 -2.04
N MET A 228 10.85 10.56 -3.36
CA MET A 228 12.06 10.06 -4.01
C MET A 228 13.31 10.82 -3.55
N ASP A 229 13.17 12.12 -3.29
CA ASP A 229 14.24 12.96 -2.78
C ASP A 229 14.55 12.70 -1.31
N THR A 230 13.51 12.58 -0.48
CA THR A 230 13.62 12.38 0.97
C THR A 230 14.16 11.01 1.35
N VAL A 231 13.70 9.95 0.67
CA VAL A 231 14.17 8.57 0.92
C VAL A 231 15.61 8.40 0.44
N GLY A 232 16.03 9.16 -0.56
CA GLY A 232 17.32 8.97 -1.23
C GLY A 232 17.43 7.56 -1.83
N SER A 233 18.33 7.31 -2.72
CA SER A 233 18.54 5.96 -3.31
C SER A 233 17.27 5.23 -3.73
N VAL A 234 16.27 5.98 -4.25
CA VAL A 234 15.05 5.41 -4.86
C VAL A 234 15.32 5.19 -6.33
N ASP A 235 15.09 3.97 -6.79
CA ASP A 235 15.40 3.56 -8.15
C ASP A 235 14.33 4.09 -9.13
N GLU A 236 13.06 4.06 -8.73
CA GLU A 236 11.94 4.48 -9.58
C GLU A 236 10.75 4.99 -8.76
N GLY A 237 9.93 5.88 -9.38
CA GLY A 237 8.72 6.42 -8.81
C GLY A 237 7.54 6.27 -9.76
N HIS A 238 6.38 5.92 -9.20
CA HIS A 238 5.13 5.74 -9.94
C HIS A 238 4.01 6.53 -9.28
N LEU A 239 3.24 7.24 -10.10
CA LEU A 239 1.99 7.88 -9.72
C LEU A 239 0.83 7.09 -10.34
N ILE A 240 -0.06 6.58 -9.53
CA ILE A 240 -1.19 5.77 -9.98
C ILE A 240 -2.48 6.55 -9.71
N ILE A 241 -3.26 6.82 -10.75
CA ILE A 241 -4.46 7.64 -10.69
C ILE A 241 -5.66 6.77 -11.05
N PHE A 242 -6.56 6.57 -10.09
CA PHE A 242 -7.83 5.88 -10.30
C PHE A 242 -8.90 6.89 -10.74
N ASP A 243 -9.34 6.80 -12.01
CA ASP A 243 -10.40 7.64 -12.55
C ASP A 243 -11.75 6.91 -12.48
N ARG A 244 -12.65 7.43 -11.64
CA ARG A 244 -13.97 6.85 -11.39
C ARG A 244 -15.09 7.54 -12.16
N THR A 245 -14.77 8.31 -13.20
CA THR A 245 -15.76 8.96 -14.07
C THR A 245 -16.62 7.88 -14.75
N LYS A 246 -17.92 7.86 -14.45
CA LYS A 246 -18.83 6.76 -14.88
C LYS A 246 -18.95 6.60 -16.39
N GLU A 247 -18.88 7.69 -17.13
CA GLU A 247 -19.13 7.73 -18.58
C GLU A 247 -17.85 7.56 -19.42
N MET A 248 -16.68 7.43 -18.77
CA MET A 248 -15.40 7.25 -19.45
C MET A 248 -15.21 5.79 -19.85
N SER A 249 -14.84 5.56 -21.12
CA SER A 249 -14.50 4.22 -21.61
C SER A 249 -13.21 3.68 -20.96
N TRP A 250 -13.06 2.36 -20.94
CA TRP A 250 -11.84 1.75 -20.42
C TRP A 250 -10.61 2.09 -21.26
N ASP A 251 -10.74 2.29 -22.56
CA ASP A 251 -9.63 2.66 -23.44
C ASP A 251 -9.13 4.08 -23.20
N GLU A 252 -10.01 4.99 -22.75
CA GLU A 252 -9.61 6.34 -22.31
C GLU A 252 -9.04 6.35 -20.90
N ARG A 253 -9.48 5.43 -20.03
CA ARG A 253 -9.08 5.36 -18.62
C ARG A 253 -7.72 4.71 -18.44
N ILE A 254 -7.42 3.66 -19.21
CA ILE A 254 -6.19 2.88 -19.12
C ILE A 254 -5.10 3.50 -20.01
N TRP A 255 -4.14 4.12 -19.39
CA TRP A 255 -2.98 4.70 -20.07
C TRP A 255 -1.77 4.75 -19.13
N HIS A 256 -0.59 4.94 -19.68
CA HIS A 256 0.60 5.26 -18.91
C HIS A 256 1.51 6.17 -19.72
N LYS A 257 2.28 7.00 -19.05
CA LYS A 257 3.26 7.90 -19.68
C LYS A 257 4.38 8.27 -18.71
N PRO A 258 5.62 8.43 -19.19
CA PRO A 258 6.69 9.04 -18.40
C PRO A 258 6.46 10.55 -18.29
N CYS A 259 6.64 11.08 -17.09
CA CYS A 259 6.63 12.51 -16.81
C CYS A 259 7.95 12.91 -16.17
N GLN A 260 8.52 14.02 -16.65
CA GLN A 260 9.72 14.62 -16.06
C GLN A 260 9.34 15.62 -15.00
N TYR A 261 9.91 15.49 -13.80
CA TYR A 261 9.71 16.43 -12.72
C TYR A 261 11.04 16.67 -11.97
N HIS A 262 11.54 17.91 -11.98
CA HIS A 262 12.82 18.29 -11.36
C HIS A 262 14.00 17.34 -11.66
N GLY A 263 14.10 16.89 -12.93
CA GLY A 263 15.19 16.02 -13.39
C GLY A 263 15.05 14.54 -13.07
N LYS A 264 13.97 14.13 -12.42
CA LYS A 264 13.60 12.72 -12.23
C LYS A 264 12.45 12.32 -13.14
N THR A 265 12.45 11.07 -13.57
CA THR A 265 11.34 10.48 -14.32
C THR A 265 10.39 9.79 -13.35
N VAL A 266 9.11 10.14 -13.43
CA VAL A 266 8.02 9.46 -12.73
C VAL A 266 7.09 8.86 -13.78
N MET A 267 6.78 7.56 -13.67
CA MET A 267 5.79 6.92 -14.52
C MET A 267 4.39 7.17 -13.98
N VAL A 268 3.53 7.78 -14.79
CA VAL A 268 2.15 8.09 -14.43
C VAL A 268 1.21 7.08 -15.09
N TRP A 269 0.30 6.52 -14.29
CA TRP A 269 -0.63 5.46 -14.69
C TRP A 269 -2.07 5.91 -14.48
N GLY A 270 -2.90 5.82 -15.50
CA GLY A 270 -4.36 5.98 -15.42
C GLY A 270 -5.07 4.62 -15.33
N MET A 271 -6.09 4.54 -14.46
CA MET A 271 -6.89 3.31 -14.25
C MET A 271 -8.34 3.65 -13.93
#